data_c3bc997d1fca5d78562c72677af775e8
#
_entry.id   c3bc997d1fca5d78562c72677af775e8
#
_cell.length_a   1.000
_cell.length_b   1.000
_cell.length_c   1.000
_cell.angle_alpha   90.00
_cell.angle_beta   90.00
_cell.angle_gamma   90.00
#
_symmetry.space_group_name_H-M   'P 1'
#
loop_
_entity.id
_entity.type
_entity.pdbx_description
1 polymer ?
#
loop_
_entity_poly.entity_id
_entity_poly.type
_entity_poly.pdbx_seq_one_letter_code
_entity_poly.pdbx_strand_id
1 'polypeptide(L)'
;MKVTSILDTIGNTPHLRINKLFGAQAEVWMKLERSNPGASIKDRIAKAMIEDAENRGVLKAGSVIIEPTSGNTGIGLAMVATVKGYRLILTMPESMSVERRQVMKALGAELVLTPREKGMGGAIEEATRLLAATPNSWMPSQFTNPVNVAVHRDTTAQEILADFAEGFDYMITGVGTGGHITGVAEVLKSKFPQLKVLAVEPEKSQVIAGKEKGLHRIQGIGAGFVPAVLDRSVLDGTVAVSEEAAFDMVRRAAKEEGVLLGISSGATLAAVAQTLAAVPAGARVLCFCYDTGERYLSIPDLFSV
;
A
#
# COMPACT_ATOMS: atom_id res chain seq x y z
N MET A 1 19.24 14.43 10.49
CA MET A 1 19.20 14.50 9.00
C MET A 1 18.80 15.92 8.61
N LYS A 2 19.44 16.53 7.60
CA LYS A 2 18.99 17.78 6.96
C LYS A 2 18.61 17.46 5.52
N VAL A 3 17.45 17.86 5.08
CA VAL A 3 16.92 17.61 3.72
C VAL A 3 16.49 18.93 3.07
N THR A 4 16.48 18.97 1.75
CA THR A 4 16.09 20.16 0.98
C THR A 4 14.68 20.06 0.42
N SER A 5 14.13 18.84 0.39
CA SER A 5 12.76 18.57 -0.08
C SER A 5 12.08 17.55 0.84
N ILE A 6 10.77 17.67 1.00
CA ILE A 6 9.98 16.64 1.69
C ILE A 6 10.10 15.27 0.99
N LEU A 7 10.36 15.25 -0.32
CA LEU A 7 10.54 14.03 -1.10
C LEU A 7 11.81 13.25 -0.72
N ASP A 8 12.79 13.90 -0.10
CA ASP A 8 14.03 13.27 0.37
C ASP A 8 13.82 12.47 1.67
N THR A 9 12.65 12.64 2.31
CA THR A 9 12.26 11.89 3.52
C THR A 9 11.45 10.62 3.21
N ILE A 10 11.18 10.35 1.93
CA ILE A 10 10.49 9.13 1.51
C ILE A 10 11.45 7.94 1.62
N GLY A 11 11.01 6.88 2.26
CA GLY A 11 11.82 5.70 2.52
C GLY A 11 12.55 5.73 3.86
N ASN A 12 13.49 4.83 4.05
CA ASN A 12 14.21 4.60 5.31
C ASN A 12 13.26 4.50 6.52
N THR A 13 12.14 3.81 6.31
CA THR A 13 11.11 3.65 7.32
C THR A 13 11.57 2.66 8.39
N PRO A 14 11.28 2.91 9.68
CA PRO A 14 11.76 2.05 10.76
C PRO A 14 11.07 0.68 10.76
N HIS A 15 11.75 -0.29 11.37
CA HIS A 15 11.18 -1.59 11.74
C HIS A 15 10.85 -1.58 13.24
N LEU A 16 9.61 -1.90 13.58
CA LEU A 16 9.13 -2.01 14.95
C LEU A 16 8.95 -3.47 15.34
N ARG A 17 9.54 -3.90 16.44
CA ARG A 17 9.22 -5.19 17.01
C ARG A 17 7.86 -5.14 17.70
N ILE A 18 6.99 -6.08 17.34
CA ILE A 18 5.68 -6.27 17.98
C ILE A 18 5.87 -7.18 19.20
N ASN A 19 5.66 -6.65 20.40
CA ASN A 19 6.05 -7.32 21.63
C ASN A 19 4.89 -7.97 22.38
N LYS A 20 3.72 -7.33 22.40
CA LYS A 20 2.60 -7.74 23.25
C LYS A 20 1.57 -8.58 22.50
N LEU A 21 1.27 -8.25 21.24
CA LEU A 21 0.24 -8.95 20.45
C LEU A 21 0.53 -10.43 20.26
N PHE A 22 1.80 -10.81 20.15
CA PHE A 22 2.22 -12.19 19.86
C PHE A 22 3.12 -12.80 20.96
N GLY A 23 3.51 -12.00 21.95
CA GLY A 23 4.31 -12.45 23.09
C GLY A 23 5.63 -13.11 22.67
N ALA A 24 5.99 -14.20 23.36
CA ALA A 24 7.21 -14.98 23.08
C ALA A 24 7.02 -16.05 21.99
N GLN A 25 5.84 -16.16 21.39
CA GLN A 25 5.54 -17.20 20.38
C GLN A 25 6.37 -16.99 19.12
N ALA A 26 6.61 -15.73 18.73
CA ALA A 26 7.36 -15.40 17.52
C ALA A 26 8.10 -14.07 17.66
N GLU A 27 9.09 -13.89 16.82
CA GLU A 27 9.78 -12.61 16.64
C GLU A 27 9.16 -11.88 15.45
N VAL A 28 8.16 -11.02 15.72
CA VAL A 28 7.40 -10.30 14.67
C VAL A 28 7.93 -8.87 14.54
N TRP A 29 8.37 -8.53 13.33
CA TRP A 29 8.84 -7.20 12.95
C TRP A 29 7.91 -6.57 11.95
N MET A 30 7.52 -5.33 12.19
CA MET A 30 6.64 -4.55 11.34
C MET A 30 7.38 -3.35 10.75
N LYS A 31 7.50 -3.31 9.41
CA LYS A 31 8.04 -2.13 8.71
C LYS A 31 7.00 -1.03 8.66
N LEU A 32 7.31 0.12 9.23
CA LEU A 32 6.38 1.24 9.43
C LEU A 32 6.33 2.15 8.20
N GLU A 33 5.73 1.72 7.10
CA GLU A 33 5.54 2.54 5.89
C GLU A 33 4.66 3.78 6.11
N ARG A 34 3.88 3.80 7.20
CA ARG A 34 3.18 5.01 7.67
C ARG A 34 4.12 6.17 8.01
N SER A 35 5.40 5.91 8.22
CA SER A 35 6.41 6.92 8.54
C SER A 35 6.90 7.71 7.33
N ASN A 36 6.51 7.35 6.12
CA ASN A 36 6.68 8.20 4.95
C ASN A 36 5.95 9.55 5.13
N PRO A 37 6.40 10.64 4.51
CA PRO A 37 5.85 11.99 4.74
C PRO A 37 4.38 12.15 4.38
N GLY A 38 3.88 11.45 3.35
CA GLY A 38 2.46 11.34 3.04
C GLY A 38 1.74 10.25 3.84
N ALA A 39 2.38 9.71 4.88
CA ALA A 39 1.90 8.72 5.83
C ALA A 39 1.43 7.40 5.19
N SER A 40 2.07 6.98 4.09
CA SER A 40 1.83 5.65 3.52
C SER A 40 2.96 5.12 2.62
N ILE A 41 2.92 3.81 2.38
CA ILE A 41 3.78 3.11 1.41
C ILE A 41 3.69 3.68 -0.01
N LYS A 42 2.58 4.36 -0.35
CA LYS A 42 2.33 4.87 -1.70
C LYS A 42 3.19 6.07 -2.08
N ASP A 43 3.80 6.72 -1.11
CA ASP A 43 4.74 7.81 -1.37
C ASP A 43 5.92 7.32 -2.21
N ARG A 44 6.38 6.08 -1.96
CA ARG A 44 7.47 5.47 -2.74
C ARG A 44 7.11 5.32 -4.21
N ILE A 45 5.98 4.71 -4.52
CA ILE A 45 5.56 4.49 -5.90
C ILE A 45 5.19 5.81 -6.60
N ALA A 46 4.59 6.76 -5.89
CA ALA A 46 4.25 8.07 -6.45
C ALA A 46 5.50 8.82 -6.92
N LYS A 47 6.52 8.89 -6.06
CA LYS A 47 7.81 9.50 -6.42
C LYS A 47 8.47 8.76 -7.59
N ALA A 48 8.62 7.45 -7.47
CA ALA A 48 9.35 6.66 -8.45
C ALA A 48 8.70 6.68 -9.85
N MET A 49 7.37 6.56 -9.95
CA MET A 49 6.67 6.59 -11.22
C MET A 49 6.79 7.95 -11.92
N ILE A 50 6.72 9.05 -11.16
CA ILE A 50 6.89 10.40 -11.70
C ILE A 50 8.34 10.60 -12.18
N GLU A 51 9.34 10.25 -11.37
CA GLU A 51 10.76 10.40 -11.72
C GLU A 51 11.17 9.53 -12.92
N ASP A 52 10.65 8.32 -13.02
CA ASP A 52 10.86 7.47 -14.20
C ASP A 52 10.27 8.10 -15.48
N ALA A 53 9.05 8.64 -15.37
CA ALA A 53 8.40 9.31 -16.50
C ALA A 53 9.16 10.58 -16.93
N GLU A 54 9.74 11.34 -16.00
CA GLU A 54 10.65 12.46 -16.27
C GLU A 54 11.91 11.98 -16.99
N ASN A 55 12.58 10.94 -16.45
CA ASN A 55 13.83 10.38 -17.01
C ASN A 55 13.64 9.85 -18.44
N ARG A 56 12.48 9.27 -18.74
CA ARG A 56 12.11 8.82 -20.08
C ARG A 56 11.63 9.96 -20.99
N GLY A 57 11.51 11.18 -20.50
CA GLY A 57 11.03 12.34 -21.26
C GLY A 57 9.53 12.28 -21.61
N VAL A 58 8.77 11.38 -20.97
CA VAL A 58 7.31 11.29 -21.12
C VAL A 58 6.61 12.39 -20.35
N LEU A 59 7.11 12.71 -19.15
CA LEU A 59 6.64 13.79 -18.30
C LEU A 59 7.61 14.98 -18.38
N LYS A 60 7.12 16.17 -18.72
CA LYS A 60 7.90 17.39 -18.90
C LYS A 60 7.24 18.57 -18.20
N ALA A 61 7.94 19.68 -18.08
CA ALA A 61 7.35 20.91 -17.57
C ALA A 61 6.07 21.26 -18.34
N GLY A 62 4.99 21.54 -17.60
CA GLY A 62 3.66 21.79 -18.16
C GLY A 62 2.83 20.55 -18.50
N SER A 63 3.36 19.34 -18.29
CA SER A 63 2.57 18.11 -18.40
C SER A 63 1.50 18.01 -17.31
N VAL A 64 0.44 17.26 -17.60
CA VAL A 64 -0.66 16.99 -16.68
C VAL A 64 -0.65 15.52 -16.27
N ILE A 65 -0.65 15.25 -14.98
CA ILE A 65 -0.76 13.88 -14.43
C ILE A 65 -2.23 13.60 -14.18
N ILE A 66 -2.72 12.44 -14.65
CA ILE A 66 -4.12 12.00 -14.46
C ILE A 66 -4.11 10.58 -13.91
N GLU A 67 -4.74 10.32 -12.76
CA GLU A 67 -4.82 8.96 -12.18
C GLU A 67 -6.19 8.70 -11.57
N PRO A 68 -6.82 7.53 -11.85
CA PRO A 68 -8.04 7.10 -11.19
C PRO A 68 -7.69 6.49 -9.83
N THR A 69 -7.77 7.28 -8.76
CA THR A 69 -7.48 6.80 -7.42
C THR A 69 -8.13 7.68 -6.35
N SER A 70 -8.61 7.05 -5.30
CA SER A 70 -9.22 7.70 -4.13
C SER A 70 -8.44 7.44 -2.85
N GLY A 71 -7.34 6.70 -2.94
CA GLY A 71 -6.58 6.23 -1.80
C GLY A 71 -5.23 6.93 -1.61
N ASN A 72 -4.36 6.24 -0.92
CA ASN A 72 -3.02 6.72 -0.57
C ASN A 72 -2.16 7.09 -1.78
N THR A 73 -2.37 6.42 -2.92
CA THR A 73 -1.67 6.76 -4.17
C THR A 73 -1.98 8.19 -4.61
N GLY A 74 -3.25 8.62 -4.50
CA GLY A 74 -3.65 9.99 -4.83
C GLY A 74 -2.98 11.02 -3.91
N ILE A 75 -2.82 10.71 -2.63
CA ILE A 75 -2.13 11.60 -1.66
C ILE A 75 -0.63 11.67 -2.01
N GLY A 76 0.01 10.53 -2.26
CA GLY A 76 1.42 10.50 -2.66
C GLY A 76 1.68 11.24 -3.98
N LEU A 77 0.84 11.02 -4.99
CA LEU A 77 0.93 11.74 -6.27
C LEU A 77 0.72 13.25 -6.09
N ALA A 78 -0.24 13.67 -5.24
CA ALA A 78 -0.49 15.08 -4.98
C ALA A 78 0.72 15.75 -4.32
N MET A 79 1.33 15.13 -3.31
CA MET A 79 2.53 15.62 -2.67
C MET A 79 3.69 15.76 -3.67
N VAL A 80 3.96 14.73 -4.47
CA VAL A 80 5.08 14.75 -5.42
C VAL A 80 4.83 15.75 -6.54
N ALA A 81 3.61 15.77 -7.10
CA ALA A 81 3.24 16.71 -8.18
C ALA A 81 3.38 18.17 -7.73
N THR A 82 2.92 18.50 -6.53
CA THR A 82 3.07 19.86 -5.97
C THR A 82 4.53 20.27 -5.84
N VAL A 83 5.38 19.41 -5.28
CA VAL A 83 6.81 19.73 -5.11
C VAL A 83 7.52 19.89 -6.45
N LYS A 84 7.15 19.10 -7.46
CA LYS A 84 7.74 19.14 -8.81
C LYS A 84 7.07 20.12 -9.77
N GLY A 85 5.97 20.78 -9.37
CA GLY A 85 5.27 21.78 -10.17
C GLY A 85 4.38 21.21 -11.27
N TYR A 86 3.89 19.98 -11.12
CA TYR A 86 2.96 19.37 -12.06
C TYR A 86 1.51 19.64 -11.68
N ARG A 87 0.68 19.85 -12.70
CA ARG A 87 -0.77 19.79 -12.55
C ARG A 87 -1.20 18.35 -12.40
N LEU A 88 -2.03 18.07 -11.39
CA LEU A 88 -2.54 16.72 -11.09
C LEU A 88 -4.07 16.71 -11.08
N ILE A 89 -4.67 15.81 -11.85
CA ILE A 89 -6.10 15.51 -11.85
C ILE A 89 -6.33 14.09 -11.33
N LEU A 90 -7.12 13.96 -10.28
CA LEU A 90 -7.51 12.67 -9.70
C LEU A 90 -9.00 12.43 -9.94
N THR A 91 -9.33 11.29 -10.54
CA THR A 91 -10.72 10.88 -10.70
C THR A 91 -11.11 9.86 -9.64
N MET A 92 -12.28 10.01 -9.04
CA MET A 92 -12.76 9.12 -7.99
C MET A 92 -14.27 9.18 -7.82
N PRO A 93 -14.90 8.10 -7.30
CA PRO A 93 -16.31 8.14 -6.97
C PRO A 93 -16.63 9.18 -5.87
N GLU A 94 -17.75 9.84 -5.98
CA GLU A 94 -18.23 10.81 -4.97
C GLU A 94 -18.49 10.19 -3.58
N SER A 95 -18.57 8.85 -3.51
CA SER A 95 -18.71 8.10 -2.24
C SER A 95 -17.44 8.02 -1.40
N MET A 96 -16.30 8.51 -1.92
CA MET A 96 -15.05 8.51 -1.18
C MET A 96 -15.05 9.50 -0.03
N SER A 97 -14.31 9.20 1.04
CA SER A 97 -14.29 9.98 2.27
C SER A 97 -13.93 11.45 2.01
N VAL A 98 -14.61 12.35 2.72
CA VAL A 98 -14.41 13.80 2.61
C VAL A 98 -13.00 14.18 3.05
N GLU A 99 -12.47 13.53 4.08
CA GLU A 99 -11.14 13.77 4.64
C GLU A 99 -10.05 13.51 3.60
N ARG A 100 -10.12 12.39 2.88
CA ARG A 100 -9.15 12.09 1.80
C ARG A 100 -9.21 13.11 0.69
N ARG A 101 -10.43 13.51 0.28
CA ARG A 101 -10.62 14.55 -0.73
C ARG A 101 -10.04 15.89 -0.29
N GLN A 102 -10.20 16.25 0.99
CA GLN A 102 -9.64 17.47 1.55
C GLN A 102 -8.11 17.45 1.57
N VAL A 103 -7.48 16.33 1.98
CA VAL A 103 -6.02 16.18 1.95
C VAL A 103 -5.46 16.32 0.54
N MET A 104 -6.05 15.65 -0.45
CA MET A 104 -5.60 15.74 -1.85
C MET A 104 -5.75 17.17 -2.40
N LYS A 105 -6.87 17.86 -2.10
CA LYS A 105 -7.06 19.26 -2.49
C LYS A 105 -6.08 20.19 -1.80
N ALA A 106 -5.82 20.00 -0.51
CA ALA A 106 -4.84 20.81 0.23
C ALA A 106 -3.42 20.64 -0.34
N LEU A 107 -3.13 19.47 -0.90
CA LEU A 107 -1.89 19.21 -1.64
C LEU A 107 -1.96 19.64 -3.13
N GLY A 108 -2.94 20.42 -3.53
CA GLY A 108 -3.01 21.03 -4.87
C GLY A 108 -3.62 20.16 -5.97
N ALA A 109 -4.15 18.97 -5.67
CA ALA A 109 -4.78 18.12 -6.68
C ALA A 109 -6.17 18.65 -7.10
N GLU A 110 -6.46 18.58 -8.39
CA GLU A 110 -7.80 18.77 -8.95
C GLU A 110 -8.58 17.45 -8.85
N LEU A 111 -9.79 17.49 -8.28
CA LEU A 111 -10.61 16.28 -8.13
C LEU A 111 -11.79 16.31 -9.09
N VAL A 112 -11.92 15.25 -9.89
CA VAL A 112 -13.07 14.98 -10.73
C VAL A 112 -13.86 13.84 -10.11
N LEU A 113 -15.05 14.17 -9.60
CA LEU A 113 -15.93 13.20 -8.94
C LEU A 113 -16.83 12.53 -9.97
N THR A 114 -16.93 11.21 -9.87
CA THR A 114 -17.81 10.38 -10.72
C THR A 114 -18.98 9.81 -9.93
N PRO A 115 -20.09 9.47 -10.58
CA PRO A 115 -21.27 8.92 -9.92
C PRO A 115 -20.94 7.70 -9.06
N ARG A 116 -21.51 7.65 -7.85
CA ARG A 116 -21.31 6.58 -6.84
C ARG A 116 -21.57 5.19 -7.42
N GLU A 117 -22.61 5.06 -8.23
CA GLU A 117 -23.11 3.81 -8.80
C GLU A 117 -22.09 3.16 -9.75
N LYS A 118 -21.25 3.97 -10.39
CA LYS A 118 -20.20 3.50 -11.29
C LYS A 118 -18.94 3.02 -10.56
N GLY A 119 -18.81 3.31 -9.27
CA GLY A 119 -17.65 2.93 -8.48
C GLY A 119 -16.31 3.34 -9.11
N MET A 120 -15.26 2.56 -8.87
CA MET A 120 -13.96 2.80 -9.49
C MET A 120 -13.94 2.62 -11.01
N GLY A 121 -14.84 1.81 -11.57
CA GLY A 121 -14.98 1.68 -13.03
C GLY A 121 -15.28 3.02 -13.70
N GLY A 122 -16.22 3.78 -13.14
CA GLY A 122 -16.52 5.12 -13.63
C GLY A 122 -15.36 6.12 -13.48
N ALA A 123 -14.58 5.99 -12.42
CA ALA A 123 -13.38 6.81 -12.25
C ALA A 123 -12.31 6.49 -13.32
N ILE A 124 -12.14 5.20 -13.65
CA ILE A 124 -11.20 4.77 -14.70
C ILE A 124 -11.67 5.27 -16.09
N GLU A 125 -12.96 5.13 -16.41
CA GLU A 125 -13.55 5.64 -17.66
C GLU A 125 -13.28 7.16 -17.80
N GLU A 126 -13.54 7.91 -16.74
CA GLU A 126 -13.34 9.37 -16.75
C GLU A 126 -11.86 9.77 -16.84
N ALA A 127 -10.95 9.07 -16.14
CA ALA A 127 -9.52 9.28 -16.27
C ALA A 127 -9.04 9.04 -17.70
N THR A 128 -9.51 7.96 -18.34
CA THR A 128 -9.20 7.64 -19.73
C THR A 128 -9.72 8.70 -20.70
N ARG A 129 -10.95 9.18 -20.49
CA ARG A 129 -11.52 10.27 -21.28
C ARG A 129 -10.71 11.56 -21.14
N LEU A 130 -10.32 11.91 -19.92
CA LEU A 130 -9.51 13.11 -19.65
C LEU A 130 -8.11 12.99 -20.25
N LEU A 131 -7.49 11.81 -20.16
CA LEU A 131 -6.19 11.54 -20.77
C LEU A 131 -6.21 11.77 -22.29
N ALA A 132 -7.24 11.29 -22.96
CA ALA A 132 -7.40 11.48 -24.40
C ALA A 132 -7.70 12.94 -24.79
N ALA A 133 -8.37 13.70 -23.91
CA ALA A 133 -8.79 15.08 -24.15
C ALA A 133 -7.75 16.14 -23.70
N THR A 134 -6.75 15.75 -22.94
CA THR A 134 -5.78 16.71 -22.36
C THR A 134 -4.41 16.55 -23.04
N PRO A 135 -3.97 17.53 -23.82
CA PRO A 135 -2.63 17.50 -24.42
C PRO A 135 -1.52 17.40 -23.35
N ASN A 136 -0.43 16.72 -23.68
CA ASN A 136 0.71 16.51 -22.79
C ASN A 136 0.34 15.89 -21.43
N SER A 137 -0.68 15.04 -21.40
CA SER A 137 -1.06 14.31 -20.19
C SER A 137 -0.43 12.92 -20.14
N TRP A 138 -0.25 12.43 -18.91
CA TRP A 138 0.29 11.11 -18.62
C TRP A 138 -0.44 10.48 -17.43
N MET A 139 -0.59 9.14 -17.49
CA MET A 139 -1.20 8.35 -16.42
C MET A 139 -0.18 7.42 -15.79
N PRO A 140 0.06 7.49 -14.48
CA PRO A 140 0.96 6.59 -13.74
C PRO A 140 0.61 5.11 -13.85
N SER A 141 -0.69 4.77 -13.82
CA SER A 141 -1.19 3.39 -14.00
C SER A 141 -0.61 2.40 -12.99
N GLN A 142 -0.81 2.66 -11.70
CA GLN A 142 -0.17 1.93 -10.59
C GLN A 142 -0.29 0.39 -10.64
N PHE A 143 -1.32 -0.16 -11.29
CA PHE A 143 -1.56 -1.61 -11.38
C PHE A 143 -0.80 -2.31 -12.52
N THR A 144 -0.25 -1.54 -13.45
CA THR A 144 0.45 -2.05 -14.65
C THR A 144 1.86 -1.49 -14.83
N ASN A 145 2.21 -0.44 -14.09
CA ASN A 145 3.50 0.22 -14.20
C ASN A 145 4.61 -0.60 -13.49
N PRO A 146 5.62 -1.12 -14.20
CA PRO A 146 6.69 -1.94 -13.61
C PRO A 146 7.56 -1.18 -12.60
N VAL A 147 7.59 0.14 -12.64
CA VAL A 147 8.30 0.98 -11.68
C VAL A 147 7.77 0.79 -10.26
N ASN A 148 6.50 0.40 -10.12
CA ASN A 148 5.91 0.04 -8.84
C ASN A 148 6.61 -1.18 -8.20
N VAL A 149 7.05 -2.15 -8.98
CA VAL A 149 7.87 -3.28 -8.50
C VAL A 149 9.30 -2.82 -8.23
N ALA A 150 9.89 -2.11 -9.19
CA ALA A 150 11.28 -1.70 -9.15
C ALA A 150 11.60 -0.87 -7.89
N VAL A 151 10.79 0.12 -7.52
CA VAL A 151 11.04 0.95 -6.34
C VAL A 151 11.07 0.14 -5.05
N HIS A 152 10.24 -0.90 -4.93
CA HIS A 152 10.26 -1.77 -3.75
C HIS A 152 11.44 -2.72 -3.73
N ARG A 153 11.90 -3.17 -4.90
CA ARG A 153 13.14 -3.93 -5.06
C ARG A 153 14.36 -3.10 -4.66
N ASP A 154 14.42 -1.86 -5.16
CA ASP A 154 15.60 -1.00 -5.07
C ASP A 154 15.69 -0.21 -3.76
N THR A 155 14.58 -0.07 -3.03
CA THR A 155 14.54 0.67 -1.75
C THR A 155 14.02 -0.16 -0.60
N THR A 156 12.75 -0.55 -0.58
CA THR A 156 12.11 -1.24 0.55
C THR A 156 12.85 -2.53 0.93
N ALA A 157 13.18 -3.35 -0.07
CA ALA A 157 13.90 -4.61 0.16
C ALA A 157 15.32 -4.38 0.66
N GLN A 158 16.01 -3.35 0.17
CA GLN A 158 17.36 -3.01 0.60
C GLN A 158 17.38 -2.50 2.04
N GLU A 159 16.40 -1.71 2.44
CA GLU A 159 16.23 -1.27 3.83
C GLU A 159 16.02 -2.48 4.77
N ILE A 160 15.24 -3.47 4.36
CA ILE A 160 15.03 -4.70 5.12
C ILE A 160 16.33 -5.51 5.24
N LEU A 161 17.07 -5.66 4.14
CA LEU A 161 18.35 -6.39 4.16
C LEU A 161 19.43 -5.70 5.03
N ALA A 162 19.41 -4.36 5.08
CA ALA A 162 20.34 -3.60 5.90
C ALA A 162 20.11 -3.81 7.40
N ASP A 163 18.84 -3.95 7.81
CA ASP A 163 18.49 -4.12 9.22
C ASP A 163 18.50 -5.60 9.68
N PHE A 164 18.31 -6.56 8.75
CA PHE A 164 18.13 -7.99 9.05
C PHE A 164 19.01 -8.88 8.17
N ALA A 165 20.28 -8.98 8.53
CA ALA A 165 21.26 -9.82 7.81
C ALA A 165 20.95 -11.32 7.91
N GLU A 166 20.25 -11.74 8.96
CA GLU A 166 19.86 -13.13 9.23
C GLU A 166 18.53 -13.55 8.57
N GLY A 167 17.77 -12.60 8.02
CA GLY A 167 16.52 -12.85 7.31
C GLY A 167 15.34 -13.22 8.19
N PHE A 168 14.31 -13.79 7.54
CA PHE A 168 13.02 -14.14 8.13
C PHE A 168 12.57 -15.52 7.67
N ASP A 169 11.75 -16.20 8.49
CA ASP A 169 11.06 -17.44 8.10
C ASP A 169 9.84 -17.11 7.23
N TYR A 170 9.14 -16.03 7.57
CA TYR A 170 7.93 -15.60 6.87
C TYR A 170 7.96 -14.10 6.55
N MET A 171 7.47 -13.75 5.35
CA MET A 171 7.01 -12.42 4.99
C MET A 171 5.50 -12.48 4.74
N ILE A 172 4.72 -11.78 5.56
CA ILE A 172 3.25 -11.76 5.47
C ILE A 172 2.83 -10.35 5.10
N THR A 173 2.18 -10.20 3.95
CA THR A 173 1.88 -8.87 3.41
C THR A 173 0.58 -8.82 2.60
N GLY A 174 -0.18 -7.74 2.75
CA GLY A 174 -1.40 -7.47 2.00
C GLY A 174 -1.12 -7.10 0.53
N VAL A 175 -2.00 -7.53 -0.36
CA VAL A 175 -1.86 -7.26 -1.79
C VAL A 175 -2.91 -6.25 -2.25
N GLY A 176 -2.44 -5.01 -2.53
CA GLY A 176 -3.20 -3.98 -3.24
C GLY A 176 -2.86 -4.00 -4.73
N THR A 177 -1.77 -3.32 -5.12
CA THR A 177 -1.28 -3.31 -6.51
C THR A 177 -0.38 -4.51 -6.87
N GLY A 178 0.15 -5.22 -5.87
CA GLY A 178 1.07 -6.34 -6.09
C GLY A 178 2.55 -5.94 -6.19
N GLY A 179 2.87 -4.69 -6.51
CA GLY A 179 4.27 -4.27 -6.73
C GLY A 179 5.15 -4.41 -5.50
N HIS A 180 4.61 -4.11 -4.32
CA HIS A 180 5.34 -4.23 -3.06
C HIS A 180 5.74 -5.69 -2.75
N ILE A 181 4.77 -6.61 -2.73
CA ILE A 181 5.04 -8.02 -2.41
C ILE A 181 6.00 -8.64 -3.43
N THR A 182 5.82 -8.33 -4.72
CA THR A 182 6.68 -8.80 -5.80
C THR A 182 8.11 -8.30 -5.62
N GLY A 183 8.31 -6.98 -5.56
CA GLY A 183 9.66 -6.40 -5.52
C GLY A 183 10.44 -6.76 -4.26
N VAL A 184 9.77 -6.81 -3.10
CA VAL A 184 10.42 -7.22 -1.85
C VAL A 184 10.72 -8.73 -1.86
N ALA A 185 9.76 -9.56 -2.27
CA ALA A 185 9.94 -11.01 -2.27
C ALA A 185 11.03 -11.49 -3.23
N GLU A 186 11.13 -10.91 -4.43
CA GLU A 186 12.20 -11.22 -5.39
C GLU A 186 13.59 -11.08 -4.75
N VAL A 187 13.84 -9.97 -4.05
CA VAL A 187 15.12 -9.70 -3.41
C VAL A 187 15.33 -10.57 -2.19
N LEU A 188 14.35 -10.64 -1.29
CA LEU A 188 14.52 -11.40 -0.05
C LEU A 188 14.65 -12.90 -0.31
N LYS A 189 13.89 -13.48 -1.24
CA LYS A 189 14.01 -14.91 -1.60
C LYS A 189 15.35 -15.24 -2.28
N SER A 190 15.90 -14.31 -3.07
CA SER A 190 17.23 -14.51 -3.64
C SER A 190 18.34 -14.59 -2.58
N LYS A 191 18.17 -13.88 -1.47
CA LYS A 191 19.10 -13.87 -0.34
C LYS A 191 18.79 -14.96 0.69
N PHE A 192 17.50 -15.23 0.92
CA PHE A 192 16.97 -16.18 1.89
C PHE A 192 16.01 -17.18 1.20
N PRO A 193 16.53 -18.23 0.54
CA PRO A 193 15.72 -19.14 -0.27
C PRO A 193 14.63 -19.90 0.51
N GLN A 194 14.75 -19.98 1.85
CA GLN A 194 13.78 -20.64 2.72
C GLN A 194 12.60 -19.72 3.12
N LEU A 195 12.69 -18.42 2.83
CA LEU A 195 11.65 -17.45 3.15
C LEU A 195 10.31 -17.86 2.54
N LYS A 196 9.29 -17.95 3.38
CA LYS A 196 7.90 -18.16 2.95
C LYS A 196 7.17 -16.83 2.81
N VAL A 197 6.63 -16.56 1.64
CA VAL A 197 5.91 -15.34 1.31
C VAL A 197 4.42 -15.63 1.23
N LEU A 198 3.64 -15.02 2.15
CA LEU A 198 2.19 -15.20 2.23
C LEU A 198 1.47 -13.91 1.87
N ALA A 199 0.60 -13.99 0.86
CA ALA A 199 -0.24 -12.89 0.43
C ALA A 199 -1.53 -12.83 1.26
N VAL A 200 -1.85 -11.67 1.84
CA VAL A 200 -3.09 -11.47 2.60
C VAL A 200 -4.19 -10.96 1.68
N GLU A 201 -5.32 -11.63 1.69
CA GLU A 201 -6.53 -11.27 0.95
C GLU A 201 -7.72 -11.11 1.90
N PRO A 202 -8.70 -10.25 1.56
CA PRO A 202 -9.99 -10.26 2.25
C PRO A 202 -10.71 -11.60 2.06
N GLU A 203 -11.28 -12.16 3.12
CA GLU A 203 -12.01 -13.44 3.09
C GLU A 203 -13.10 -13.46 2.00
N LYS A 204 -13.77 -12.32 1.79
CA LYS A 204 -14.84 -12.16 0.78
C LYS A 204 -14.33 -11.94 -0.64
N SER A 205 -13.02 -11.80 -0.86
CA SER A 205 -12.45 -11.44 -2.18
C SER A 205 -11.06 -12.05 -2.38
N GLN A 206 -11.00 -13.37 -2.53
CA GLN A 206 -9.77 -14.17 -2.58
C GLN A 206 -9.34 -14.44 -4.03
N VAL A 207 -9.15 -13.40 -4.82
CA VAL A 207 -8.88 -13.52 -6.27
C VAL A 207 -7.48 -14.07 -6.57
N ILE A 208 -6.49 -13.85 -5.70
CA ILE A 208 -5.14 -14.42 -5.84
C ILE A 208 -5.18 -15.92 -5.57
N ALA A 209 -5.99 -16.35 -4.62
CA ALA A 209 -6.25 -17.77 -4.36
C ALA A 209 -7.13 -18.43 -5.44
N GLY A 210 -7.55 -17.70 -6.48
CA GLY A 210 -8.38 -18.23 -7.57
C GLY A 210 -9.88 -18.31 -7.27
N LYS A 211 -10.35 -17.64 -6.21
CA LYS A 211 -11.78 -17.55 -5.88
C LYS A 211 -12.40 -16.28 -6.45
N GLU A 212 -13.72 -16.16 -6.31
CA GLU A 212 -14.46 -15.00 -6.80
C GLU A 212 -14.18 -13.73 -5.99
N LYS A 213 -14.32 -12.59 -6.65
CA LYS A 213 -14.30 -11.27 -6.01
C LYS A 213 -15.58 -11.02 -5.23
N GLY A 214 -15.47 -10.30 -4.11
CA GLY A 214 -16.61 -9.87 -3.33
C GLY A 214 -16.38 -8.51 -2.69
N LEU A 215 -17.47 -7.90 -2.18
CA LEU A 215 -17.41 -6.62 -1.49
C LEU A 215 -16.83 -6.81 -0.08
N HIS A 216 -15.92 -5.92 0.30
CA HIS A 216 -15.30 -5.90 1.63
C HIS A 216 -14.91 -4.48 2.04
N ARG A 217 -14.72 -4.29 3.36
CA ARG A 217 -14.32 -3.01 3.97
C ARG A 217 -12.82 -2.89 4.29
N ILE A 218 -12.01 -3.90 3.95
CA ILE A 218 -10.55 -3.86 4.16
C ILE A 218 -9.92 -2.99 3.06
N GLN A 219 -9.89 -1.67 3.29
CA GLN A 219 -9.36 -0.72 2.31
C GLN A 219 -7.85 -0.88 2.14
N GLY A 220 -7.36 -0.74 0.91
CA GLY A 220 -5.93 -0.78 0.57
C GLY A 220 -5.43 -2.10 0.00
N ILE A 221 -6.18 -3.20 0.18
CA ILE A 221 -5.91 -4.53 -0.40
C ILE A 221 -7.16 -5.09 -1.06
N GLY A 222 -7.04 -6.19 -1.80
CA GLY A 222 -8.19 -6.87 -2.41
C GLY A 222 -8.83 -6.07 -3.53
N ALA A 223 -8.09 -5.74 -4.58
CA ALA A 223 -8.56 -4.92 -5.71
C ALA A 223 -9.71 -5.55 -6.53
N GLY A 224 -10.07 -6.82 -6.27
CA GLY A 224 -11.11 -7.56 -7.00
C GLY A 224 -10.65 -8.12 -8.35
N PHE A 225 -9.37 -8.05 -8.62
CA PHE A 225 -8.68 -8.67 -9.77
C PHE A 225 -7.23 -8.95 -9.41
N VAL A 226 -6.55 -9.80 -10.18
CA VAL A 226 -5.10 -10.05 -10.02
C VAL A 226 -4.36 -8.94 -10.77
N PRO A 227 -3.58 -8.08 -10.06
CA PRO A 227 -2.85 -6.98 -10.70
C PRO A 227 -1.78 -7.48 -11.67
N ALA A 228 -1.56 -6.76 -12.77
CA ALA A 228 -0.58 -7.16 -13.80
C ALA A 228 0.88 -7.14 -13.28
N VAL A 229 1.18 -6.29 -12.30
CA VAL A 229 2.53 -6.20 -11.71
C VAL A 229 2.77 -7.21 -10.57
N LEU A 230 1.77 -8.04 -10.24
CA LEU A 230 1.94 -9.12 -9.27
C LEU A 230 2.58 -10.34 -9.93
N ASP A 231 3.79 -10.67 -9.53
CA ASP A 231 4.37 -11.98 -9.84
C ASP A 231 3.89 -13.01 -8.80
N ARG A 232 3.00 -13.92 -9.24
CA ARG A 232 2.48 -14.99 -8.37
C ARG A 232 3.51 -16.06 -8.03
N SER A 233 4.60 -16.16 -8.79
CA SER A 233 5.64 -17.17 -8.57
C SER A 233 6.44 -16.92 -7.29
N VAL A 234 6.45 -15.68 -6.78
CA VAL A 234 7.11 -15.35 -5.51
C VAL A 234 6.31 -15.77 -4.29
N LEU A 235 5.03 -16.16 -4.46
CA LEU A 235 4.12 -16.51 -3.36
C LEU A 235 4.22 -17.99 -2.99
N ASP A 236 4.27 -18.27 -1.68
CA ASP A 236 4.16 -19.64 -1.14
C ASP A 236 2.73 -19.95 -0.71
N GLY A 237 1.86 -18.95 -0.64
CA GLY A 237 0.45 -19.15 -0.28
C GLY A 237 -0.30 -17.83 -0.07
N THR A 238 -1.57 -17.97 0.28
CA THR A 238 -2.46 -16.87 0.64
C THR A 238 -3.07 -17.10 2.01
N VAL A 239 -3.37 -16.00 2.71
CA VAL A 239 -4.10 -16.02 3.99
C VAL A 239 -5.33 -15.14 3.85
N ALA A 240 -6.50 -15.74 4.03
CA ALA A 240 -7.78 -15.05 4.00
C ALA A 240 -8.10 -14.45 5.38
N VAL A 241 -8.45 -13.16 5.42
CA VAL A 241 -8.73 -12.44 6.66
C VAL A 241 -10.11 -11.82 6.61
N SER A 242 -10.91 -12.03 7.67
CA SER A 242 -12.21 -11.39 7.83
C SER A 242 -12.07 -9.90 8.19
N GLU A 243 -13.12 -9.12 7.90
CA GLU A 243 -13.18 -7.69 8.30
C GLU A 243 -13.08 -7.53 9.82
N GLU A 244 -13.75 -8.40 10.56
CA GLU A 244 -13.78 -8.39 12.03
C GLU A 244 -12.37 -8.61 12.60
N ALA A 245 -11.64 -9.62 12.11
CA ALA A 245 -10.27 -9.88 12.54
C ALA A 245 -9.33 -8.72 12.20
N ALA A 246 -9.49 -8.11 11.02
CA ALA A 246 -8.71 -6.94 10.64
C ALA A 246 -8.99 -5.74 11.57
N PHE A 247 -10.26 -5.45 11.85
CA PHE A 247 -10.67 -4.35 12.74
C PHE A 247 -10.23 -4.59 14.18
N ASP A 248 -10.33 -5.83 14.67
CA ASP A 248 -9.87 -6.19 16.01
C ASP A 248 -8.36 -5.92 16.15
N MET A 249 -7.56 -6.35 15.18
CA MET A 249 -6.11 -6.13 15.21
C MET A 249 -5.74 -4.64 15.11
N VAL A 250 -6.53 -3.79 14.40
CA VAL A 250 -6.33 -2.34 14.43
C VAL A 250 -6.49 -1.79 15.85
N ARG A 251 -7.57 -2.19 16.55
CA ARG A 251 -7.84 -1.76 17.92
C ARG A 251 -6.78 -2.26 18.90
N ARG A 252 -6.40 -3.52 18.78
CA ARG A 252 -5.39 -4.15 19.63
C ARG A 252 -4.01 -3.54 19.42
N ALA A 253 -3.59 -3.30 18.19
CA ALA A 253 -2.33 -2.63 17.91
C ALA A 253 -2.24 -1.25 18.55
N ALA A 254 -3.36 -0.48 18.53
CA ALA A 254 -3.41 0.82 19.20
C ALA A 254 -3.33 0.68 20.73
N LYS A 255 -4.08 -0.24 21.34
CA LYS A 255 -4.17 -0.40 22.79
C LYS A 255 -2.96 -1.12 23.41
N GLU A 256 -2.41 -2.09 22.73
CA GLU A 256 -1.38 -2.97 23.27
C GLU A 256 0.04 -2.53 22.84
N GLU A 257 0.21 -2.08 21.59
CA GLU A 257 1.54 -1.68 21.06
C GLU A 257 1.70 -0.15 20.91
N GLY A 258 0.62 0.63 21.07
CA GLY A 258 0.65 2.08 20.87
C GLY A 258 0.76 2.48 19.40
N VAL A 259 0.41 1.60 18.47
CA VAL A 259 0.52 1.85 17.03
C VAL A 259 -0.85 2.03 16.41
N LEU A 260 -1.20 3.27 16.04
CA LEU A 260 -2.41 3.58 15.31
C LEU A 260 -2.16 3.33 13.81
N LEU A 261 -2.69 2.23 13.28
CA LEU A 261 -2.45 1.75 11.91
C LEU A 261 -3.75 1.60 11.12
N GLY A 262 -3.65 1.57 9.79
CA GLY A 262 -4.80 1.41 8.91
C GLY A 262 -5.30 -0.03 8.82
N ILE A 263 -6.49 -0.19 8.22
CA ILE A 263 -7.24 -1.46 8.17
C ILE A 263 -6.45 -2.59 7.49
N SER A 264 -5.75 -2.30 6.39
CA SER A 264 -4.94 -3.30 5.69
C SER A 264 -3.76 -3.81 6.53
N SER A 265 -3.22 -2.95 7.41
CA SER A 265 -2.18 -3.34 8.36
C SER A 265 -2.76 -4.22 9.47
N GLY A 266 -3.98 -3.93 9.93
CA GLY A 266 -4.72 -4.80 10.84
C GLY A 266 -4.99 -6.18 10.23
N ALA A 267 -5.38 -6.23 8.96
CA ALA A 267 -5.54 -7.49 8.23
C ALA A 267 -4.23 -8.27 8.16
N THR A 268 -3.11 -7.59 7.95
CA THR A 268 -1.79 -8.24 7.96
C THR A 268 -1.45 -8.81 9.33
N LEU A 269 -1.70 -8.09 10.41
CA LEU A 269 -1.51 -8.62 11.78
C LEU A 269 -2.42 -9.81 12.09
N ALA A 270 -3.67 -9.79 11.61
CA ALA A 270 -4.59 -10.91 11.75
C ALA A 270 -4.07 -12.16 11.00
N ALA A 271 -3.51 -11.96 9.80
CA ALA A 271 -2.87 -13.04 9.04
C ALA A 271 -1.62 -13.58 9.75
N VAL A 272 -0.83 -12.71 10.40
CA VAL A 272 0.29 -13.14 11.26
C VAL A 272 -0.22 -14.05 12.37
N ALA A 273 -1.27 -13.63 13.11
CA ALA A 273 -1.85 -14.43 14.19
C ALA A 273 -2.30 -15.82 13.71
N GLN A 274 -3.01 -15.88 12.56
CA GLN A 274 -3.46 -17.15 11.96
C GLN A 274 -2.26 -18.05 11.56
N THR A 275 -1.22 -17.46 10.97
CA THR A 275 -0.03 -18.19 10.56
C THR A 275 0.72 -18.76 11.77
N LEU A 276 0.90 -17.96 12.82
CA LEU A 276 1.60 -18.37 14.04
C LEU A 276 0.92 -19.52 14.78
N ALA A 277 -0.38 -19.69 14.62
CA ALA A 277 -1.11 -20.84 15.18
C ALA A 277 -0.70 -22.19 14.54
N ALA A 278 -0.09 -22.14 13.36
CA ALA A 278 0.28 -23.35 12.58
C ALA A 278 1.80 -23.56 12.43
N VAL A 279 2.63 -22.68 13.00
CA VAL A 279 4.10 -22.76 12.86
C VAL A 279 4.78 -22.95 14.22
N PRO A 280 6.01 -23.51 14.26
CA PRO A 280 6.76 -23.68 15.51
C PRO A 280 7.01 -22.34 16.21
N ALA A 281 7.11 -22.39 17.54
CA ALA A 281 7.52 -21.24 18.34
C ALA A 281 8.92 -20.75 17.95
N GLY A 282 9.13 -19.42 18.03
CA GLY A 282 10.40 -18.77 17.71
C GLY A 282 10.56 -18.37 16.25
N ALA A 283 9.53 -18.57 15.40
CA ALA A 283 9.56 -18.11 14.01
C ALA A 283 9.75 -16.59 13.92
N ARG A 284 10.59 -16.14 12.97
CA ARG A 284 10.82 -14.73 12.67
C ARG A 284 9.94 -14.31 11.50
N VAL A 285 9.08 -13.31 11.75
CA VAL A 285 8.06 -12.85 10.78
C VAL A 285 8.25 -11.39 10.46
N LEU A 286 8.28 -11.06 9.17
CA LEU A 286 8.21 -9.69 8.65
C LEU A 286 6.78 -9.38 8.21
N CYS A 287 6.24 -8.26 8.68
CA CYS A 287 4.97 -7.69 8.23
C CYS A 287 5.07 -6.17 8.02
N PHE A 288 3.97 -5.52 7.62
CA PHE A 288 4.01 -4.11 7.20
C PHE A 288 2.85 -3.30 7.77
N CYS A 289 3.16 -2.06 8.18
CA CYS A 289 2.19 -1.01 8.47
C CYS A 289 2.14 -0.05 7.28
N TYR A 290 1.14 -0.21 6.40
CA TYR A 290 1.08 0.49 5.12
C TYR A 290 0.73 1.96 5.24
N ASP A 291 -0.13 2.31 6.20
CA ASP A 291 -0.59 3.68 6.43
C ASP A 291 -1.07 3.89 7.87
N THR A 292 -1.49 5.11 8.15
CA THR A 292 -1.94 5.55 9.48
C THR A 292 -3.44 5.35 9.71
N GLY A 293 -3.82 5.07 10.97
CA GLY A 293 -5.22 4.88 11.38
C GLY A 293 -6.07 6.14 11.36
N GLU A 294 -5.46 7.33 11.41
CA GLU A 294 -6.17 8.62 11.36
C GLU A 294 -7.03 8.78 10.10
N ARG A 295 -6.70 8.07 9.02
CA ARG A 295 -7.47 8.06 7.76
C ARG A 295 -8.79 7.30 7.83
N TYR A 296 -9.04 6.61 8.93
CA TYR A 296 -10.14 5.66 9.10
C TYR A 296 -11.02 5.97 10.31
N LEU A 297 -10.85 7.13 10.96
CA LEU A 297 -11.62 7.51 12.16
C LEU A 297 -13.13 7.60 11.90
N SER A 298 -13.54 7.91 10.67
CA SER A 298 -14.95 7.95 10.25
C SER A 298 -15.52 6.58 9.83
N ILE A 299 -14.71 5.52 9.84
CA ILE A 299 -15.22 4.19 9.48
C ILE A 299 -16.05 3.62 10.63
N PRO A 300 -17.35 3.31 10.38
CA PRO A 300 -18.20 2.73 11.40
C PRO A 300 -17.61 1.46 12.00
N ASP A 301 -17.76 1.28 13.30
CA ASP A 301 -17.35 0.11 14.09
C ASP A 301 -15.84 -0.14 14.18
N LEU A 302 -15.00 0.67 13.53
CA LEU A 302 -13.54 0.47 13.59
C LEU A 302 -12.99 0.85 14.97
N PHE A 303 -13.35 2.03 15.48
CA PHE A 303 -12.89 2.56 16.76
C PHE A 303 -14.04 2.80 17.76
N SER A 304 -15.23 2.22 17.50
CA SER A 304 -16.34 2.31 18.44
C SER A 304 -15.93 1.69 19.78
N VAL A 305 -16.11 2.48 20.80
CA VAL A 305 -15.83 2.11 22.20
C VAL A 305 -17.06 1.45 22.79
#